data_eefc5c0a866820cfd6e16b87ad9ed075
#
_entry.id   eefc5c0a866820cfd6e16b87ad9ed075
#
_cell.length_a   1.000
_cell.length_b   1.000
_cell.length_c   1.000
_cell.angle_alpha   90.00
_cell.angle_beta   90.00
_cell.angle_gamma   90.00
#
_symmetry.space_group_name_H-M   'P 1'
#
loop_
_entity.id
_entity.type
_entity.pdbx_description
1 polymer ?
#
loop_
_entity_poly.entity_id
_entity_poly.type
_entity_poly.pdbx_seq_one_letter_code
_entity_poly.pdbx_strand_id
1 'polypeptide(L)'
;MDQVPGTPDQQPAASGLPSCYRHPGRETGIRCNRCDRPICPDCMVSASVGFQCPNCVREGSGTGHAPAANQPRTLAGGTVAADPRLVTKILIGLNVAVFVAVLSKVFGDHLVDDYLLVGRWPPAPYAPTEGVADGEWYRLFTSMFLHEQFWHIGFNMVSLWLIGGPLEAALGRVRYLTLYLVSGLFGSALTYLIASPTQGSLGASGAVFGLFGATAVLMKRMNYDMRPLIGMLVINLIFTFSGGIAWQAHIGGFVAGIVIAIGMVYAPRERRSLVQYGTCALVLAVTVALVLMRTAALT
;
A
#
# COMPACT_ATOMS: atom_id res chain seq x y z
N MET A 1 3.81 74.06 -63.08
CA MET A 1 4.66 73.42 -62.06
C MET A 1 3.86 73.38 -60.79
N ASP A 2 3.06 72.35 -60.67
CA ASP A 2 2.15 72.18 -59.50
C ASP A 2 2.82 71.30 -58.48
N GLN A 3 2.99 71.87 -57.30
CA GLN A 3 3.48 71.13 -56.11
C GLN A 3 2.32 70.33 -55.51
N VAL A 4 2.49 69.01 -55.38
CA VAL A 4 1.57 68.10 -54.66
C VAL A 4 1.81 68.30 -53.16
N PRO A 5 0.76 68.53 -52.36
CA PRO A 5 0.90 68.59 -50.90
C PRO A 5 1.26 67.26 -50.31
N GLY A 6 2.25 67.25 -49.43
CA GLY A 6 2.68 65.99 -48.66
C GLY A 6 1.57 65.43 -47.78
N THR A 7 1.45 64.12 -47.84
CA THR A 7 0.59 63.31 -46.99
C THR A 7 1.08 63.37 -45.51
N PRO A 8 0.20 63.63 -44.54
CA PRO A 8 0.61 63.62 -43.12
C PRO A 8 1.06 62.20 -42.71
N ASP A 9 2.21 62.16 -42.04
CA ASP A 9 2.66 60.92 -41.32
C ASP A 9 1.57 60.39 -40.39
N GLN A 10 0.95 59.31 -40.77
CA GLN A 10 0.07 58.54 -39.90
C GLN A 10 0.95 57.83 -38.87
N GLN A 11 1.08 58.43 -37.69
CA GLN A 11 1.55 57.69 -36.49
C GLN A 11 0.66 56.46 -36.32
N PRO A 12 1.24 55.24 -36.18
CA PRO A 12 0.46 54.03 -35.90
C PRO A 12 -0.31 54.22 -34.58
N ALA A 13 -1.63 54.20 -34.68
CA ALA A 13 -2.51 54.20 -33.51
C ALA A 13 -2.06 53.07 -32.56
N ALA A 14 -1.74 53.42 -31.33
CA ALA A 14 -1.47 52.38 -30.29
C ALA A 14 -2.66 51.45 -30.23
N SER A 15 -2.45 50.16 -30.43
CA SER A 15 -3.49 49.14 -30.54
C SER A 15 -4.28 48.94 -29.25
N GLY A 16 -3.90 49.60 -28.16
CA GLY A 16 -4.56 49.53 -26.85
C GLY A 16 -4.53 48.14 -26.17
N LEU A 17 -3.77 47.21 -26.78
CA LEU A 17 -3.62 45.88 -26.23
C LEU A 17 -2.63 45.88 -25.03
N PRO A 18 -2.84 45.06 -24.03
CA PRO A 18 -1.92 44.94 -22.90
C PRO A 18 -0.58 44.36 -23.36
N SER A 19 0.51 44.81 -22.73
CA SER A 19 1.84 44.26 -22.97
C SER A 19 2.04 42.90 -22.28
N CYS A 20 2.80 42.01 -22.90
CA CYS A 20 3.19 40.72 -22.32
C CYS A 20 3.86 40.93 -20.96
N TYR A 21 3.47 40.13 -19.99
CA TYR A 21 3.99 40.22 -18.59
C TYR A 21 5.51 40.04 -18.46
N ARG A 22 6.15 39.38 -19.45
CA ARG A 22 7.62 39.21 -19.50
C ARG A 22 8.32 40.11 -20.51
N HIS A 23 7.59 40.65 -21.50
CA HIS A 23 8.12 41.45 -22.59
C HIS A 23 7.31 42.76 -22.69
N PRO A 24 7.64 43.81 -21.92
CA PRO A 24 6.84 45.03 -21.84
C PRO A 24 6.64 45.77 -23.17
N GLY A 25 7.53 45.54 -24.14
CA GLY A 25 7.43 46.15 -25.47
C GLY A 25 6.61 45.34 -26.50
N ARG A 26 5.96 44.23 -26.08
CA ARG A 26 5.16 43.38 -26.98
C ARG A 26 3.71 43.35 -26.57
N GLU A 27 2.89 44.03 -27.31
CA GLU A 27 1.44 44.00 -27.16
C GLU A 27 0.88 42.64 -27.56
N THR A 28 -0.15 42.16 -26.85
CA THR A 28 -0.79 40.88 -27.09
C THR A 28 -2.23 40.85 -26.64
N GLY A 29 -3.11 40.27 -27.45
CA GLY A 29 -4.48 39.99 -27.09
C GLY A 29 -4.68 38.61 -26.42
N ILE A 30 -3.60 37.80 -26.29
CA ILE A 30 -3.68 36.46 -25.75
C ILE A 30 -3.31 36.47 -24.26
N ARG A 31 -4.10 35.73 -23.46
CA ARG A 31 -3.91 35.60 -22.03
C ARG A 31 -3.64 34.15 -21.63
N CYS A 32 -2.91 33.97 -20.57
CA CYS A 32 -2.69 32.66 -19.96
C CYS A 32 -4.00 32.11 -19.38
N ASN A 33 -4.46 30.95 -19.82
CA ASN A 33 -5.72 30.33 -19.34
C ASN A 33 -5.73 30.00 -17.84
N ARG A 34 -4.54 30.06 -17.19
CA ARG A 34 -4.44 29.72 -15.76
C ARG A 34 -4.38 30.92 -14.84
N CYS A 35 -3.62 31.97 -15.22
CA CYS A 35 -3.40 33.13 -14.35
C CYS A 35 -3.83 34.47 -14.97
N ASP A 36 -4.44 34.42 -16.14
CA ASP A 36 -4.97 35.55 -16.92
C ASP A 36 -3.94 36.64 -17.28
N ARG A 37 -2.65 36.39 -17.13
CA ARG A 37 -1.58 37.34 -17.56
C ARG A 37 -1.48 37.39 -19.06
N PRO A 38 -1.29 38.59 -19.68
CA PRO A 38 -1.08 38.70 -21.11
C PRO A 38 0.26 38.05 -21.50
N ILE A 39 0.26 37.26 -22.56
CA ILE A 39 1.40 36.47 -23.06
C ILE A 39 1.59 36.64 -24.54
N CYS A 40 2.80 37.05 -24.97
CA CYS A 40 3.16 37.14 -26.40
C CYS A 40 3.46 35.74 -26.96
N PRO A 41 3.57 35.59 -28.31
CA PRO A 41 3.85 34.31 -28.95
C PRO A 41 5.05 33.54 -28.36
N ASP A 42 6.13 34.22 -27.97
CA ASP A 42 7.30 33.57 -27.36
C ASP A 42 7.07 33.06 -25.95
N CYS A 43 6.00 33.52 -25.29
CA CYS A 43 5.59 33.10 -23.94
C CYS A 43 4.41 32.14 -23.97
N MET A 44 3.87 31.80 -25.13
CA MET A 44 2.77 30.88 -25.26
C MET A 44 3.27 29.42 -25.22
N VAL A 45 2.83 28.67 -24.25
CA VAL A 45 3.00 27.21 -24.21
C VAL A 45 1.63 26.57 -24.45
N SER A 46 1.53 25.73 -25.48
CA SER A 46 0.27 25.04 -25.80
C SER A 46 -0.23 24.19 -24.65
N ALA A 47 -1.52 24.28 -24.36
CA ALA A 47 -2.20 23.48 -23.34
C ALA A 47 -3.37 22.73 -23.99
N SER A 48 -4.01 21.81 -23.24
CA SER A 48 -5.19 21.07 -23.74
C SER A 48 -6.34 22.00 -24.16
N VAL A 49 -6.40 23.20 -23.57
CA VAL A 49 -7.29 24.29 -23.98
C VAL A 49 -6.51 25.59 -23.93
N GLY A 50 -6.28 26.22 -25.11
CA GLY A 50 -5.60 27.50 -25.25
C GLY A 50 -4.11 27.47 -24.86
N PHE A 51 -3.61 28.57 -24.27
CA PHE A 51 -2.19 28.76 -23.97
C PHE A 51 -1.95 29.06 -22.49
N GLN A 52 -0.75 28.69 -22.01
CA GLN A 52 -0.30 28.97 -20.65
C GLN A 52 1.05 29.71 -20.68
N CYS A 53 1.30 30.51 -19.63
CA CYS A 53 2.59 31.15 -19.45
C CYS A 53 3.64 30.16 -18.93
N PRO A 54 4.95 30.39 -19.18
CA PRO A 54 6.02 29.52 -18.70
C PRO A 54 6.06 29.35 -17.17
N ASN A 55 5.60 30.34 -16.41
CA ASN A 55 5.54 30.23 -14.95
C ASN A 55 4.46 29.21 -14.54
N CYS A 56 3.26 29.30 -15.11
CA CYS A 56 2.19 28.37 -14.83
C CYS A 56 2.53 26.93 -15.25
N VAL A 57 3.28 26.76 -16.32
CA VAL A 57 3.78 25.43 -16.74
C VAL A 57 4.80 24.88 -15.75
N ARG A 58 5.74 25.71 -15.27
CA ARG A 58 6.73 25.29 -14.25
C ARG A 58 6.09 25.00 -12.89
N GLU A 59 5.07 25.76 -12.51
CA GLU A 59 4.38 25.64 -11.21
C GLU A 59 3.34 24.51 -11.17
N GLY A 60 3.05 23.89 -12.29
CA GLY A 60 2.18 22.71 -12.38
C GLY A 60 1.39 22.59 -13.66
N SER A 61 0.88 21.42 -13.91
CA SER A 61 0.25 20.92 -15.13
C SER A 61 -1.14 21.55 -15.45
N GLY A 62 -1.25 22.86 -15.45
CA GLY A 62 -2.34 23.53 -16.17
C GLY A 62 -3.74 23.58 -15.57
N THR A 63 -4.03 22.95 -14.45
CA THR A 63 -5.40 22.90 -13.89
C THR A 63 -5.66 23.90 -12.76
N GLY A 64 -4.75 24.80 -12.47
CA GLY A 64 -4.92 25.83 -11.41
C GLY A 64 -4.63 25.37 -9.99
N HIS A 65 -4.24 24.09 -9.79
CA HIS A 65 -3.90 23.55 -8.47
C HIS A 65 -2.38 23.34 -8.33
N ALA A 66 -1.88 23.33 -7.11
CA ALA A 66 -0.47 23.02 -6.82
C ALA A 66 -0.09 21.65 -7.44
N PRO A 67 1.17 21.45 -7.90
CA PRO A 67 1.62 20.20 -8.55
C PRO A 67 1.28 18.93 -7.75
N ALA A 68 1.34 18.99 -6.43
CA ALA A 68 0.98 17.90 -5.54
C ALA A 68 -0.52 17.57 -5.52
N ALA A 69 -1.40 18.56 -5.82
CA ALA A 69 -2.85 18.34 -5.85
C ALA A 69 -3.33 17.65 -7.13
N ASN A 70 -2.55 17.75 -8.22
CA ASN A 70 -2.87 17.17 -9.51
C ASN A 70 -2.23 15.81 -9.78
N GLN A 71 -1.43 15.28 -8.84
CA GLN A 71 -0.87 13.94 -9.02
C GLN A 71 -1.98 12.89 -8.97
N PRO A 72 -1.98 11.94 -9.92
CA PRO A 72 -2.89 10.80 -9.87
C PRO A 72 -2.81 10.11 -8.51
N ARG A 73 -3.96 9.82 -7.93
CA ARG A 73 -4.04 9.13 -6.64
C ARG A 73 -4.63 7.74 -6.83
N THR A 74 -4.15 6.80 -6.04
CA THR A 74 -4.74 5.46 -5.97
C THR A 74 -6.15 5.55 -5.38
N LEU A 75 -6.94 4.49 -5.50
CA LEU A 75 -8.31 4.42 -4.96
C LEU A 75 -8.35 4.79 -3.46
N ALA A 76 -7.40 4.30 -2.69
CA ALA A 76 -7.28 4.64 -1.27
C ALA A 76 -6.61 6.01 -1.00
N GLY A 77 -6.27 6.80 -2.04
CA GLY A 77 -5.67 8.13 -1.93
C GLY A 77 -4.15 8.14 -1.77
N GLY A 78 -3.48 7.02 -1.98
CA GLY A 78 -2.01 6.95 -2.06
C GLY A 78 -1.47 7.56 -3.35
N THR A 79 -0.14 7.71 -3.46
CA THR A 79 0.52 8.08 -4.70
C THR A 79 0.56 6.90 -5.66
N VAL A 80 0.30 7.16 -6.95
CA VAL A 80 0.51 6.15 -8.00
C VAL A 80 2.00 5.98 -8.21
N ALA A 81 2.49 4.75 -8.08
CA ALA A 81 3.90 4.41 -8.23
C ALA A 81 4.21 3.96 -9.66
N ALA A 82 5.44 4.24 -10.15
CA ALA A 82 5.91 3.77 -11.46
C ALA A 82 5.93 2.21 -11.53
N ASP A 83 6.33 1.55 -10.46
CA ASP A 83 6.19 0.09 -10.31
C ASP A 83 5.11 -0.20 -9.26
N PRO A 84 3.93 -0.66 -9.67
CA PRO A 84 2.82 -0.95 -8.77
C PRO A 84 2.96 -2.27 -8.01
N ARG A 85 4.08 -3.00 -8.18
CA ARG A 85 4.37 -4.31 -7.56
C ARG A 85 5.68 -4.31 -6.78
N LEU A 86 6.25 -3.15 -6.48
CA LEU A 86 7.57 -3.09 -5.84
C LEU A 86 7.56 -3.74 -4.45
N VAL A 87 6.60 -3.40 -3.59
CA VAL A 87 6.50 -3.96 -2.24
C VAL A 87 6.18 -5.45 -2.30
N THR A 88 5.30 -5.86 -3.21
CA THR A 88 5.00 -7.28 -3.46
C THR A 88 6.26 -8.07 -3.83
N LYS A 89 7.11 -7.55 -4.73
CA LYS A 89 8.38 -8.17 -5.12
C LYS A 89 9.37 -8.23 -3.94
N ILE A 90 9.45 -7.17 -3.14
CA ILE A 90 10.31 -7.12 -1.94
C ILE A 90 9.85 -8.18 -0.93
N LEU A 91 8.55 -8.29 -0.66
CA LEU A 91 8.02 -9.29 0.27
C LEU A 91 8.29 -10.72 -0.22
N ILE A 92 8.13 -10.99 -1.52
CA ILE A 92 8.47 -12.28 -2.12
C ILE A 92 9.98 -12.54 -1.96
N GLY A 93 10.82 -11.58 -2.33
CA GLY A 93 12.27 -11.71 -2.22
C GLY A 93 12.73 -11.97 -0.80
N LEU A 94 12.14 -11.29 0.20
CA LEU A 94 12.44 -11.49 1.61
C LEU A 94 12.05 -12.91 2.08
N ASN A 95 10.85 -13.38 1.76
CA ASN A 95 10.42 -14.73 2.12
C ASN A 95 11.31 -15.80 1.46
N VAL A 96 11.66 -15.63 0.19
CA VAL A 96 12.56 -16.54 -0.52
C VAL A 96 13.98 -16.51 0.10
N ALA A 97 14.50 -15.33 0.45
CA ALA A 97 15.82 -15.20 1.07
C ALA A 97 15.85 -15.91 2.43
N VAL A 98 14.83 -15.71 3.28
CA VAL A 98 14.69 -16.41 4.57
C VAL A 98 14.59 -17.93 4.36
N PHE A 99 13.80 -18.38 3.38
CA PHE A 99 13.68 -19.81 3.05
C PHE A 99 15.01 -20.43 2.62
N VAL A 100 15.78 -19.73 1.77
CA VAL A 100 17.14 -20.16 1.39
C VAL A 100 18.06 -20.22 2.60
N ALA A 101 17.95 -19.24 3.52
CA ALA A 101 18.72 -19.27 4.77
C ALA A 101 18.38 -20.49 5.65
N VAL A 102 17.10 -20.85 5.76
CA VAL A 102 16.65 -22.06 6.46
C VAL A 102 17.21 -23.32 5.80
N LEU A 103 17.10 -23.44 4.48
CA LEU A 103 17.58 -24.62 3.73
C LEU A 103 19.11 -24.76 3.79
N SER A 104 19.83 -23.68 3.67
CA SER A 104 21.29 -23.68 3.64
C SER A 104 21.92 -23.90 5.00
N LYS A 105 21.14 -23.77 6.09
CA LYS A 105 21.60 -23.85 7.49
C LYS A 105 22.74 -22.89 7.81
N VAL A 106 22.92 -21.82 7.03
CA VAL A 106 24.03 -20.87 7.17
C VAL A 106 24.06 -20.18 8.53
N PHE A 107 22.89 -20.08 9.19
CA PHE A 107 22.72 -19.53 10.55
C PHE A 107 22.53 -20.62 11.62
N GLY A 108 22.86 -21.89 11.32
CA GLY A 108 22.66 -23.04 12.21
C GLY A 108 21.35 -23.81 11.94
N ASP A 109 21.24 -24.94 12.60
CA ASP A 109 20.06 -25.82 12.47
C ASP A 109 18.84 -25.32 13.25
N HIS A 110 19.02 -24.33 14.16
CA HIS A 110 18.00 -23.84 15.07
C HIS A 110 17.23 -22.61 14.56
N LEU A 111 17.53 -22.12 13.34
CA LEU A 111 16.90 -20.89 12.83
C LEU A 111 15.37 -20.93 12.87
N VAL A 112 14.77 -22.08 12.56
CA VAL A 112 13.31 -22.22 12.63
C VAL A 112 12.83 -22.22 14.08
N ASP A 113 13.47 -23.00 14.95
CA ASP A 113 13.08 -23.14 16.36
C ASP A 113 13.20 -21.81 17.11
N ASP A 114 14.24 -21.01 16.82
CA ASP A 114 14.47 -19.71 17.46
C ASP A 114 13.45 -18.63 17.05
N TYR A 115 12.84 -18.74 15.85
CA TYR A 115 12.02 -17.67 15.27
C TYR A 115 10.59 -18.05 14.91
N LEU A 116 10.20 -19.33 14.99
CA LEU A 116 8.81 -19.76 14.79
C LEU A 116 7.91 -19.24 15.94
N LEU A 117 6.65 -19.08 15.66
CA LEU A 117 5.66 -18.74 16.67
C LEU A 117 5.38 -19.98 17.54
N VAL A 118 5.73 -19.91 18.81
CA VAL A 118 5.37 -20.87 19.85
C VAL A 118 4.91 -20.10 21.08
N GLY A 119 3.87 -20.58 21.72
CA GLY A 119 3.34 -19.93 22.91
C GLY A 119 4.24 -20.11 24.11
N ARG A 120 4.58 -21.36 24.43
CA ARG A 120 5.50 -21.73 25.51
C ARG A 120 6.03 -23.15 25.28
N TRP A 121 7.37 -23.27 25.29
CA TRP A 121 8.06 -24.54 25.10
C TRP A 121 9.27 -24.63 26.05
N PRO A 122 9.64 -25.77 26.59
CA PRO A 122 8.87 -27.03 26.59
C PRO A 122 7.63 -26.96 27.49
N PRO A 123 6.71 -27.95 27.42
CA PRO A 123 5.55 -27.99 28.31
C PRO A 123 5.98 -28.26 29.77
N ALA A 124 5.20 -27.78 30.74
CA ALA A 124 5.44 -28.09 32.14
C ALA A 124 5.53 -29.62 32.37
N PRO A 125 6.37 -30.09 33.26
CA PRO A 125 7.15 -29.35 34.28
C PRO A 125 8.58 -28.96 33.84
N TYR A 126 8.90 -29.06 32.56
CA TYR A 126 10.26 -28.81 32.06
C TYR A 126 10.59 -27.33 32.03
N ALA A 127 11.85 -27.00 32.35
CA ALA A 127 12.40 -25.63 32.34
C ALA A 127 13.88 -25.66 31.94
N PRO A 128 14.45 -24.56 31.43
CA PRO A 128 13.80 -23.26 31.17
C PRO A 128 12.78 -23.31 30.05
N THR A 129 11.78 -22.43 30.08
CA THR A 129 10.79 -22.27 29.03
C THR A 129 11.13 -21.09 28.14
N GLU A 130 10.72 -21.16 26.87
CA GLU A 130 10.86 -20.14 25.83
C GLU A 130 9.54 -19.94 25.10
N GLY A 131 9.43 -18.85 24.36
CA GLY A 131 8.25 -18.53 23.58
C GLY A 131 7.65 -17.16 23.90
N VAL A 132 6.51 -16.86 23.30
CA VAL A 132 5.86 -15.55 23.45
C VAL A 132 5.49 -15.25 24.91
N ALA A 133 5.06 -16.27 25.66
CA ALA A 133 4.71 -16.12 27.08
C ALA A 133 5.92 -15.76 27.95
N ASP A 134 7.11 -16.15 27.54
CA ASP A 134 8.36 -15.91 28.26
C ASP A 134 9.10 -14.65 27.74
N GLY A 135 8.40 -13.80 26.96
CA GLY A 135 8.89 -12.48 26.52
C GLY A 135 9.45 -12.45 25.11
N GLU A 136 9.42 -13.54 24.35
CA GLU A 136 9.94 -13.61 22.98
C GLU A 136 8.90 -13.12 21.95
N TRP A 137 8.41 -11.91 22.14
CA TRP A 137 7.34 -11.32 21.32
C TRP A 137 7.71 -11.13 19.84
N TYR A 138 9.01 -11.09 19.54
CA TYR A 138 9.49 -11.03 18.16
C TYR A 138 8.99 -12.21 17.31
N ARG A 139 8.73 -13.37 17.90
CA ARG A 139 8.20 -14.58 17.26
C ARG A 139 6.86 -14.35 16.55
N LEU A 140 6.02 -13.42 17.06
CA LEU A 140 4.78 -13.01 16.40
C LEU A 140 5.00 -12.41 15.00
N PHE A 141 6.15 -11.76 14.81
CA PHE A 141 6.52 -11.11 13.56
C PHE A 141 7.42 -12.00 12.69
N THR A 142 8.45 -12.60 13.27
CA THR A 142 9.46 -13.36 12.52
C THR A 142 8.87 -14.61 11.88
N SER A 143 7.97 -15.29 12.56
CA SER A 143 7.26 -16.46 12.05
C SER A 143 6.53 -16.21 10.72
N MET A 144 6.11 -14.97 10.45
CA MET A 144 5.44 -14.59 9.20
C MET A 144 6.33 -14.71 7.95
N PHE A 145 7.64 -14.88 8.12
CA PHE A 145 8.60 -14.95 7.00
C PHE A 145 9.28 -16.32 6.90
N LEU A 146 9.06 -17.20 7.86
CA LEU A 146 9.64 -18.54 7.89
C LEU A 146 8.83 -19.54 7.04
N HIS A 147 9.56 -20.44 6.38
CA HIS A 147 8.98 -21.57 5.65
C HIS A 147 9.94 -22.75 5.73
N GLU A 148 9.41 -23.97 5.80
CA GLU A 148 10.20 -25.20 5.81
C GLU A 148 9.99 -26.07 4.56
N GLN A 149 8.79 -26.03 3.95
CA GLN A 149 8.47 -26.87 2.82
C GLN A 149 8.33 -26.07 1.53
N PHE A 150 8.83 -26.62 0.43
CA PHE A 150 8.76 -25.99 -0.92
C PHE A 150 7.33 -25.71 -1.37
N TRP A 151 6.42 -26.60 -1.10
CA TRP A 151 5.01 -26.40 -1.46
C TRP A 151 4.39 -25.25 -0.64
N HIS A 152 4.75 -25.13 0.64
CA HIS A 152 4.22 -24.09 1.53
C HIS A 152 4.65 -22.69 1.06
N ILE A 153 5.95 -22.48 0.85
CA ILE A 153 6.42 -21.19 0.30
C ILE A 153 5.88 -20.98 -1.12
N GLY A 154 5.80 -22.01 -1.95
CA GLY A 154 5.27 -21.92 -3.31
C GLY A 154 3.86 -21.37 -3.34
N PHE A 155 2.92 -21.94 -2.57
CA PHE A 155 1.55 -21.46 -2.49
C PHE A 155 1.45 -20.04 -1.94
N ASN A 156 2.23 -19.68 -0.91
CA ASN A 156 2.27 -18.33 -0.38
C ASN A 156 2.76 -17.32 -1.42
N MET A 157 3.87 -17.60 -2.12
CA MET A 157 4.45 -16.66 -3.09
C MET A 157 3.57 -16.52 -4.34
N VAL A 158 2.95 -17.59 -4.82
CA VAL A 158 1.98 -17.52 -5.93
C VAL A 158 0.77 -16.70 -5.53
N SER A 159 0.19 -16.93 -4.36
CA SER A 159 -0.93 -16.14 -3.86
C SER A 159 -0.55 -14.67 -3.71
N LEU A 160 0.61 -14.39 -3.12
CA LEU A 160 1.13 -13.04 -2.94
C LEU A 160 1.37 -12.33 -4.29
N TRP A 161 1.88 -13.03 -5.30
CA TRP A 161 2.07 -12.49 -6.64
C TRP A 161 0.75 -12.15 -7.35
N LEU A 162 -0.25 -13.03 -7.25
CA LEU A 162 -1.53 -12.87 -7.94
C LEU A 162 -2.39 -11.75 -7.34
N ILE A 163 -2.48 -11.67 -6.00
CA ILE A 163 -3.35 -10.69 -5.33
C ILE A 163 -2.61 -9.44 -4.84
N GLY A 164 -1.33 -9.54 -4.53
CA GLY A 164 -0.55 -8.44 -3.96
C GLY A 164 -0.41 -7.26 -4.92
N GLY A 165 -0.03 -7.51 -6.18
CA GLY A 165 0.18 -6.45 -7.15
C GLY A 165 -1.07 -5.58 -7.41
N PRO A 166 -2.24 -6.15 -7.70
CA PRO A 166 -3.48 -5.38 -7.85
C PRO A 166 -3.85 -4.58 -6.58
N LEU A 167 -3.67 -5.15 -5.39
CA LEU A 167 -3.90 -4.45 -4.13
C LEU A 167 -2.90 -3.32 -3.89
N GLU A 168 -1.61 -3.53 -4.15
CA GLU A 168 -0.58 -2.50 -4.04
C GLU A 168 -0.89 -1.32 -4.97
N ALA A 169 -1.31 -1.60 -6.22
CA ALA A 169 -1.73 -0.58 -7.17
C ALA A 169 -2.95 0.22 -6.68
N ALA A 170 -3.94 -0.44 -6.08
CA ALA A 170 -5.17 0.18 -5.61
C ALA A 170 -4.99 0.99 -4.31
N LEU A 171 -4.17 0.51 -3.38
CA LEU A 171 -3.98 1.11 -2.06
C LEU A 171 -2.79 2.08 -2.01
N GLY A 172 -1.76 1.82 -2.81
CA GLY A 172 -0.44 2.44 -2.71
C GLY A 172 0.46 1.68 -1.71
N ARG A 173 1.78 1.85 -1.88
CA ARG A 173 2.82 1.05 -1.19
C ARG A 173 2.69 1.00 0.33
N VAL A 174 2.56 2.17 0.97
CA VAL A 174 2.53 2.25 2.44
C VAL A 174 1.30 1.53 3.00
N ARG A 175 0.11 1.79 2.44
CA ARG A 175 -1.14 1.17 2.91
C ARG A 175 -1.16 -0.33 2.68
N TYR A 176 -0.64 -0.76 1.55
CA TYR A 176 -0.50 -2.18 1.22
C TYR A 176 0.44 -2.90 2.21
N LEU A 177 1.62 -2.33 2.49
CA LEU A 177 2.56 -2.89 3.46
C LEU A 177 1.95 -2.92 4.87
N THR A 178 1.30 -1.83 5.29
CA THR A 178 0.61 -1.77 6.60
C THR A 178 -0.48 -2.85 6.69
N LEU A 179 -1.29 -3.01 5.66
CA LEU A 179 -2.32 -4.06 5.60
C LEU A 179 -1.68 -5.45 5.76
N TYR A 180 -0.62 -5.76 5.00
CA TYR A 180 0.09 -7.04 5.06
C TYR A 180 0.61 -7.33 6.47
N LEU A 181 1.35 -6.39 7.05
CA LEU A 181 1.98 -6.58 8.36
C LEU A 181 0.96 -6.66 9.50
N VAL A 182 -0.02 -5.76 9.52
CA VAL A 182 -1.00 -5.72 10.62
C VAL A 182 -1.92 -6.93 10.58
N SER A 183 -2.36 -7.37 9.39
CA SER A 183 -3.21 -8.56 9.28
C SER A 183 -2.44 -9.84 9.61
N GLY A 184 -1.16 -9.93 9.25
CA GLY A 184 -0.30 -11.04 9.63
C GLY A 184 -0.07 -11.12 11.13
N LEU A 185 0.26 -9.99 11.77
CA LEU A 185 0.42 -9.91 13.23
C LEU A 185 -0.86 -10.29 13.98
N PHE A 186 -2.02 -9.86 13.49
CA PHE A 186 -3.30 -10.26 14.07
C PHE A 186 -3.54 -11.78 13.92
N GLY A 187 -3.18 -12.35 12.76
CA GLY A 187 -3.21 -13.79 12.54
C GLY A 187 -2.31 -14.54 13.53
N SER A 188 -1.08 -14.08 13.74
CA SER A 188 -0.16 -14.63 14.73
C SER A 188 -0.72 -14.53 16.17
N ALA A 189 -1.30 -13.37 16.52
CA ALA A 189 -1.91 -13.19 17.84
C ALA A 189 -3.12 -14.10 18.06
N LEU A 190 -3.95 -14.32 17.03
CA LEU A 190 -5.09 -15.24 17.13
C LEU A 190 -4.61 -16.69 17.26
N THR A 191 -3.54 -17.06 16.56
CA THR A 191 -2.88 -18.37 16.73
C THR A 191 -2.38 -18.54 18.17
N TYR A 192 -1.63 -17.57 18.67
CA TYR A 192 -1.14 -17.58 20.05
C TYR A 192 -2.26 -17.70 21.07
N LEU A 193 -3.40 -17.03 20.84
CA LEU A 193 -4.55 -17.06 21.73
C LEU A 193 -5.22 -18.43 21.79
N ILE A 194 -5.41 -19.09 20.63
CA ILE A 194 -6.32 -20.25 20.50
C ILE A 194 -5.56 -21.58 20.43
N ALA A 195 -4.39 -21.62 19.78
CA ALA A 195 -3.64 -22.85 19.61
C ALA A 195 -3.06 -23.37 20.95
N SER A 196 -2.67 -24.66 20.96
CA SER A 196 -1.90 -25.20 22.08
C SER A 196 -0.63 -24.36 22.29
N PRO A 197 -0.25 -24.05 23.53
CA PRO A 197 0.98 -23.28 23.80
C PRO A 197 2.24 -23.90 23.18
N THR A 198 2.27 -25.21 23.02
CA THR A 198 3.39 -25.96 22.44
C THR A 198 3.31 -26.14 20.93
N GLN A 199 2.24 -25.68 20.30
CA GLN A 199 2.09 -25.80 18.85
C GLN A 199 2.90 -24.71 18.15
N GLY A 200 3.89 -25.12 17.34
CA GLY A 200 4.63 -24.23 16.47
C GLY A 200 3.77 -23.77 15.28
N SER A 201 3.99 -22.52 14.84
CA SER A 201 3.37 -21.96 13.63
C SER A 201 4.33 -21.05 12.90
N LEU A 202 4.34 -21.16 11.57
CA LEU A 202 5.17 -20.35 10.69
C LEU A 202 4.51 -20.17 9.30
N GLY A 203 4.90 -19.14 8.58
CA GLY A 203 4.46 -18.88 7.20
C GLY A 203 3.83 -17.51 6.99
N ALA A 204 3.94 -17.01 5.76
CA ALA A 204 3.34 -15.74 5.33
C ALA A 204 1.81 -15.81 5.21
N SER A 205 1.22 -16.98 5.36
CA SER A 205 -0.17 -17.25 5.00
C SER A 205 -1.18 -16.42 5.78
N GLY A 206 -0.94 -16.10 7.06
CA GLY A 206 -1.80 -15.21 7.82
C GLY A 206 -1.94 -13.84 7.16
N ALA A 207 -0.82 -13.24 6.74
CA ALA A 207 -0.82 -11.98 6.00
C ALA A 207 -1.45 -12.12 4.61
N VAL A 208 -1.16 -13.21 3.89
CA VAL A 208 -1.77 -13.53 2.57
C VAL A 208 -3.29 -13.65 2.69
N PHE A 209 -3.82 -14.31 3.72
CA PHE A 209 -5.26 -14.35 3.98
C PHE A 209 -5.83 -12.96 4.29
N GLY A 210 -5.05 -12.08 4.93
CA GLY A 210 -5.40 -10.67 5.08
C GLY A 210 -5.54 -9.96 3.73
N LEU A 211 -4.64 -10.23 2.78
CA LEU A 211 -4.76 -9.73 1.42
C LEU A 211 -5.98 -10.31 0.68
N PHE A 212 -6.34 -11.58 0.88
CA PHE A 212 -7.59 -12.14 0.35
C PHE A 212 -8.82 -11.40 0.88
N GLY A 213 -8.89 -11.15 2.19
CA GLY A 213 -9.96 -10.38 2.81
C GLY A 213 -10.06 -8.96 2.24
N ALA A 214 -8.92 -8.28 2.09
CA ALA A 214 -8.86 -6.95 1.49
C ALA A 214 -9.25 -6.94 0.02
N THR A 215 -8.84 -7.95 -0.74
CA THR A 215 -9.22 -8.10 -2.15
C THR A 215 -10.74 -8.29 -2.28
N ALA A 216 -11.36 -9.06 -1.39
CA ALA A 216 -12.81 -9.23 -1.37
C ALA A 216 -13.55 -7.89 -1.17
N VAL A 217 -13.08 -7.05 -0.23
CA VAL A 217 -13.63 -5.71 0.01
C VAL A 217 -13.47 -4.82 -1.22
N LEU A 218 -12.28 -4.82 -1.83
CA LEU A 218 -11.98 -4.02 -3.02
C LEU A 218 -12.83 -4.44 -4.22
N MET A 219 -12.91 -5.74 -4.52
CA MET A 219 -13.71 -6.29 -5.61
C MET A 219 -15.19 -5.99 -5.43
N LYS A 220 -15.72 -6.14 -4.21
CA LYS A 220 -17.09 -5.73 -3.88
C LYS A 220 -17.32 -4.23 -4.14
N ARG A 221 -16.38 -3.37 -3.72
CA ARG A 221 -16.45 -1.91 -3.96
C ARG A 221 -16.46 -1.57 -5.44
N MET A 222 -15.72 -2.31 -6.26
CA MET A 222 -15.58 -2.08 -7.69
C MET A 222 -16.60 -2.87 -8.52
N ASN A 223 -17.47 -3.63 -7.89
CA ASN A 223 -18.46 -4.51 -8.52
C ASN A 223 -17.83 -5.53 -9.49
N TYR A 224 -16.67 -6.10 -9.10
CA TYR A 224 -15.98 -7.13 -9.88
C TYR A 224 -16.53 -8.53 -9.57
N ASP A 225 -16.34 -9.45 -10.53
CA ASP A 225 -16.69 -10.86 -10.34
C ASP A 225 -15.80 -11.51 -9.26
N MET A 226 -16.44 -12.03 -8.22
CA MET A 226 -15.77 -12.65 -7.06
C MET A 226 -15.35 -14.11 -7.30
N ARG A 227 -15.81 -14.76 -8.36
CA ARG A 227 -15.59 -16.20 -8.60
C ARG A 227 -14.11 -16.59 -8.62
N PRO A 228 -13.19 -15.85 -9.29
CA PRO A 228 -11.77 -16.19 -9.28
C PRO A 228 -11.16 -16.11 -7.87
N LEU A 229 -11.54 -15.11 -7.08
CA LEU A 229 -11.08 -14.96 -5.70
C LEU A 229 -11.57 -16.09 -4.81
N ILE A 230 -12.84 -16.46 -4.94
CA ILE A 230 -13.44 -17.59 -4.20
C ILE A 230 -12.73 -18.89 -4.55
N GLY A 231 -12.44 -19.14 -5.84
CA GLY A 231 -11.70 -20.33 -6.27
C GLY A 231 -10.31 -20.42 -5.63
N MET A 232 -9.55 -19.31 -5.63
CA MET A 232 -8.25 -19.24 -4.97
C MET A 232 -8.35 -19.45 -3.46
N LEU A 233 -9.35 -18.85 -2.82
CA LEU A 233 -9.57 -18.98 -1.37
C LEU A 233 -9.91 -20.42 -1.00
N VAL A 234 -10.78 -21.09 -1.76
CA VAL A 234 -11.15 -22.50 -1.54
C VAL A 234 -9.92 -23.41 -1.64
N ILE A 235 -9.08 -23.22 -2.67
CA ILE A 235 -7.83 -23.99 -2.81
C ILE A 235 -6.93 -23.78 -1.58
N ASN A 236 -6.71 -22.54 -1.14
CA ASN A 236 -5.92 -22.25 0.04
C ASN A 236 -6.52 -22.85 1.33
N LEU A 237 -7.86 -22.87 1.46
CA LEU A 237 -8.54 -23.50 2.60
C LEU A 237 -8.40 -25.01 2.61
N ILE A 238 -8.47 -25.68 1.45
CA ILE A 238 -8.23 -27.12 1.35
C ILE A 238 -6.83 -27.46 1.90
N PHE A 239 -5.80 -26.72 1.49
CA PHE A 239 -4.44 -26.92 2.03
C PHE A 239 -4.37 -26.61 3.53
N THR A 240 -5.08 -25.59 4.02
CA THR A 240 -5.15 -25.24 5.45
C THR A 240 -5.58 -26.42 6.31
N PHE A 241 -6.63 -27.13 5.89
CA PHE A 241 -7.22 -28.20 6.69
C PHE A 241 -6.63 -29.58 6.39
N SER A 242 -5.79 -29.75 5.37
CA SER A 242 -5.21 -31.05 4.99
C SER A 242 -3.85 -31.35 5.64
N GLY A 243 -3.20 -30.42 6.36
CA GLY A 243 -1.80 -30.60 6.71
C GLY A 243 -1.29 -30.01 8.04
N GLY A 244 -2.06 -29.92 9.11
CA GLY A 244 -1.55 -29.45 10.42
C GLY A 244 -1.18 -27.96 10.46
N ILE A 245 -1.66 -27.18 9.49
CA ILE A 245 -1.43 -25.73 9.39
C ILE A 245 -2.28 -25.00 10.43
N ALA A 246 -1.74 -23.95 11.03
CA ALA A 246 -2.45 -23.10 11.99
C ALA A 246 -3.58 -22.30 11.30
N TRP A 247 -4.75 -22.90 11.18
CA TRP A 247 -5.94 -22.28 10.56
C TRP A 247 -6.33 -20.97 11.27
N GLN A 248 -5.97 -20.83 12.54
CA GLN A 248 -6.21 -19.61 13.33
C GLN A 248 -5.54 -18.39 12.71
N ALA A 249 -4.30 -18.55 12.20
CA ALA A 249 -3.58 -17.48 11.50
C ALA A 249 -4.34 -17.01 10.25
N HIS A 250 -4.93 -17.96 9.52
CA HIS A 250 -5.68 -17.66 8.29
C HIS A 250 -6.97 -16.90 8.59
N ILE A 251 -7.76 -17.39 9.55
CA ILE A 251 -9.01 -16.70 9.96
C ILE A 251 -8.69 -15.32 10.53
N GLY A 252 -7.72 -15.23 11.44
CA GLY A 252 -7.30 -13.95 12.00
C GLY A 252 -6.85 -12.94 10.95
N GLY A 253 -5.94 -13.35 10.07
CA GLY A 253 -5.47 -12.53 8.98
C GLY A 253 -6.61 -12.05 8.06
N PHE A 254 -7.48 -12.97 7.65
CA PHE A 254 -8.61 -12.68 6.78
C PHE A 254 -9.57 -11.64 7.39
N VAL A 255 -9.97 -11.83 8.65
CA VAL A 255 -10.85 -10.90 9.36
C VAL A 255 -10.20 -9.53 9.52
N ALA A 256 -8.94 -9.48 9.98
CA ALA A 256 -8.20 -8.23 10.11
C ALA A 256 -8.05 -7.52 8.74
N GLY A 257 -7.75 -8.27 7.69
CA GLY A 257 -7.65 -7.75 6.33
C GLY A 257 -8.95 -7.10 5.83
N ILE A 258 -10.11 -7.72 6.11
CA ILE A 258 -11.43 -7.14 5.80
C ILE A 258 -11.62 -5.82 6.56
N VAL A 259 -11.40 -5.82 7.88
CA VAL A 259 -11.62 -4.64 8.72
C VAL A 259 -10.73 -3.47 8.26
N ILE A 260 -9.44 -3.73 8.07
CA ILE A 260 -8.47 -2.72 7.59
C ILE A 260 -8.87 -2.21 6.20
N ALA A 261 -9.24 -3.11 5.28
CA ALA A 261 -9.61 -2.73 3.92
C ALA A 261 -10.90 -1.89 3.89
N ILE A 262 -11.89 -2.17 4.75
CA ILE A 262 -13.07 -1.33 4.89
C ILE A 262 -12.65 0.09 5.29
N GLY A 263 -11.80 0.24 6.30
CA GLY A 263 -11.25 1.53 6.71
C GLY A 263 -10.47 2.23 5.60
N MET A 264 -9.70 1.48 4.78
CA MET A 264 -8.90 2.05 3.69
C MET A 264 -9.73 2.46 2.47
N VAL A 265 -10.74 1.65 2.10
CA VAL A 265 -11.48 1.79 0.84
C VAL A 265 -12.69 2.71 0.98
N TYR A 266 -13.36 2.69 2.14
CA TYR A 266 -14.59 3.48 2.38
C TYR A 266 -14.37 4.75 3.20
N ALA A 267 -13.13 5.08 3.57
CA ALA A 267 -12.81 6.30 4.31
C ALA A 267 -13.31 7.57 3.60
N PRO A 268 -14.08 8.45 4.27
CA PRO A 268 -14.50 9.74 3.73
C PRO A 268 -13.29 10.58 3.32
N ARG A 269 -13.38 11.31 2.21
CA ARG A 269 -12.26 12.09 1.67
C ARG A 269 -11.68 13.08 2.68
N GLU A 270 -12.52 13.73 3.47
CA GLU A 270 -12.14 14.76 4.45
C GLU A 270 -11.35 14.19 5.64
N ARG A 271 -11.67 12.96 6.07
CA ARG A 271 -11.06 12.30 7.24
C ARG A 271 -10.31 11.03 6.85
N ARG A 272 -9.91 10.91 5.58
CA ARG A 272 -9.35 9.68 5.02
C ARG A 272 -8.20 9.11 5.84
N SER A 273 -7.17 9.90 6.09
CA SER A 273 -5.99 9.45 6.84
C SER A 273 -6.33 9.04 8.27
N LEU A 274 -7.20 9.81 8.94
CA LEU A 274 -7.63 9.49 10.31
C LEU A 274 -8.35 8.14 10.36
N VAL A 275 -9.30 7.90 9.46
CA VAL A 275 -10.04 6.62 9.42
C VAL A 275 -9.12 5.46 9.07
N GLN A 276 -8.27 5.61 8.06
CA GLN A 276 -7.37 4.56 7.59
C GLN A 276 -6.37 4.14 8.66
N TYR A 277 -5.63 5.09 9.22
CA TYR A 277 -4.63 4.81 10.26
C TYR A 277 -5.27 4.50 11.60
N GLY A 278 -6.41 5.12 11.92
CA GLY A 278 -7.19 4.80 13.12
C GLY A 278 -7.70 3.37 13.12
N THR A 279 -8.16 2.85 11.98
CA THR A 279 -8.56 1.43 11.84
C THR A 279 -7.36 0.50 12.04
N CYS A 280 -6.20 0.81 11.43
CA CYS A 280 -4.99 0.02 11.63
C CYS A 280 -4.53 0.05 13.10
N ALA A 281 -4.56 1.22 13.75
CA ALA A 281 -4.21 1.37 15.16
C ALA A 281 -5.15 0.59 16.07
N LEU A 282 -6.45 0.57 15.77
CA LEU A 282 -7.44 -0.21 16.50
C LEU A 282 -7.15 -1.72 16.39
N VAL A 283 -6.90 -2.23 15.18
CA VAL A 283 -6.55 -3.64 14.97
C VAL A 283 -5.26 -3.99 15.70
N LEU A 284 -4.24 -3.14 15.67
CA LEU A 284 -3.00 -3.33 16.43
C LEU A 284 -3.24 -3.31 17.95
N ALA A 285 -4.07 -2.40 18.45
CA ALA A 285 -4.41 -2.34 19.87
C ALA A 285 -5.13 -3.63 20.34
N VAL A 286 -6.05 -4.14 19.51
CA VAL A 286 -6.69 -5.45 19.77
C VAL A 286 -5.66 -6.58 19.73
N THR A 287 -4.75 -6.57 18.75
CA THR A 287 -3.65 -7.55 18.64
C THR A 287 -2.83 -7.59 19.94
N VAL A 288 -2.39 -6.43 20.41
CA VAL A 288 -1.61 -6.33 21.67
C VAL A 288 -2.43 -6.81 22.87
N ALA A 289 -3.70 -6.42 22.97
CA ALA A 289 -4.58 -6.85 24.06
C ALA A 289 -4.74 -8.39 24.09
N LEU A 290 -4.93 -9.04 22.93
CA LEU A 290 -5.02 -10.51 22.84
C LEU A 290 -3.71 -11.18 23.28
N VAL A 291 -2.56 -10.64 22.87
CA VAL A 291 -1.25 -11.17 23.27
C VAL A 291 -1.06 -11.04 24.79
N LEU A 292 -1.30 -9.86 25.36
CA LEU A 292 -1.16 -9.63 26.81
C LEU A 292 -2.10 -10.51 27.62
N MET A 293 -3.35 -10.65 27.20
CA MET A 293 -4.35 -11.49 27.86
C MET A 293 -3.91 -12.96 27.86
N ARG A 294 -3.40 -13.46 26.72
CA ARG A 294 -2.92 -14.85 26.64
C ARG A 294 -1.64 -15.08 27.44
N THR A 295 -0.70 -14.13 27.38
CA THR A 295 0.53 -14.19 28.19
C THR A 295 0.19 -14.29 29.68
N ALA A 296 -0.68 -13.41 30.19
CA ALA A 296 -1.11 -13.46 31.60
C ALA A 296 -1.82 -14.75 31.98
N ALA A 297 -2.41 -15.48 31.03
CA ALA A 297 -3.05 -16.77 31.29
C ALA A 297 -2.05 -17.96 31.27
N LEU A 298 -0.85 -17.76 30.69
CA LEU A 298 0.18 -18.80 30.58
C LEU A 298 1.31 -18.63 31.61
N THR A 299 1.49 -17.42 32.15
CA THR A 299 2.46 -17.12 33.23
C THR A 299 1.83 -17.16 34.60
#